data_9acbdf57b03ec90a8bc2cdc185fa1f9a
#
_entry.id   9acbdf57b03ec90a8bc2cdc185fa1f9a
#
_cell.length_a   1.000
_cell.length_b   1.000
_cell.length_c   1.000
_cell.angle_alpha   90.00
_cell.angle_beta   90.00
_cell.angle_gamma   90.00
#
_symmetry.space_group_name_H-M   'P 1'
#
loop_
_entity.id
_entity.type
_entity.pdbx_description
1 polymer ?
#
loop_
_entity_poly.entity_id
_entity_poly.type
_entity_poly.pdbx_seq_one_letter_code
_entity_poly.pdbx_strand_id
1 'polypeptide(L)'
;MIYENLDAANKSVVDKIISAQPFLIDVVPAKTVIRELESMALLHAGPPLEWEDMTEPMQGSCFGAVIFEGWAYTKEEAEKILSEGKVKFIPCHDVDAVGPMGGITSANMPVLVVENRENGNRAYCTLNEGIGKVLRFGAYGDEVIRRLHWIKNVLGPSLSKALNKIEGGMNLNVIVSKAITMGDEFHQRNIAASALFMKDIMPSLLESDIDEKDLFEVTKFLADTDQFFLNIAMAYCKSVMDAAKSIGEGTIVTAMTRNGNRFAIKVSGLGETWFTAPVNMPKGLFFTGYSQEDANLDMGDSTIVETFGIGGMAMIAAPGVTRFVGADGFNAAMEISEEMEEISVGHNPNLAIPTWDFKGALVGIDVRKVVETGITPLINTGIAHKKAGVGQIGAGTVRAPYDCFAKALEGLVEKYASDKDN
;
A
#
# COMPACT_ATOMS: atom_id res chain seq x y z
N MET A 1 -35.52 5.95 5.99
CA MET A 1 -35.32 5.90 4.52
C MET A 1 -33.88 6.20 4.10
N ILE A 2 -33.27 7.38 4.30
CA ILE A 2 -31.87 7.63 3.83
C ILE A 2 -30.88 6.75 4.55
N TYR A 3 -30.94 6.60 5.87
CA TYR A 3 -30.06 5.74 6.65
C TYR A 3 -30.17 4.26 6.25
N GLU A 4 -31.37 3.75 6.03
CA GLU A 4 -31.59 2.36 5.59
C GLU A 4 -31.01 2.10 4.19
N ASN A 5 -31.07 3.08 3.29
CA ASN A 5 -30.44 2.98 1.97
C ASN A 5 -28.92 3.00 2.06
N LEU A 6 -28.34 3.83 2.96
CA LEU A 6 -26.88 3.87 3.17
C LEU A 6 -26.35 2.59 3.78
N ASP A 7 -27.08 1.98 4.73
CA ASP A 7 -26.64 0.71 5.32
C ASP A 7 -26.74 -0.44 4.31
N ALA A 8 -27.74 -0.43 3.43
CA ALA A 8 -27.85 -1.37 2.32
C ALA A 8 -26.72 -1.18 1.30
N ALA A 9 -26.36 0.08 0.98
CA ALA A 9 -25.22 0.39 0.12
C ALA A 9 -23.90 -0.06 0.75
N ASN A 10 -23.68 0.23 2.04
CA ASN A 10 -22.50 -0.22 2.78
C ASN A 10 -22.38 -1.74 2.79
N LYS A 11 -23.53 -2.45 2.96
CA LYS A 11 -23.55 -3.90 2.86
C LYS A 11 -23.09 -4.38 1.48
N SER A 12 -23.57 -3.74 0.40
CA SER A 12 -23.16 -4.07 -0.97
C SER A 12 -21.65 -3.84 -1.18
N VAL A 13 -21.07 -2.77 -0.62
CA VAL A 13 -19.63 -2.50 -0.64
C VAL A 13 -18.87 -3.60 0.10
N VAL A 14 -19.32 -3.97 1.30
CA VAL A 14 -18.70 -5.04 2.11
C VAL A 14 -18.79 -6.40 1.41
N ASP A 15 -19.96 -6.75 0.87
CA ASP A 15 -20.17 -7.99 0.11
C ASP A 15 -19.20 -8.05 -1.10
N LYS A 16 -18.96 -6.92 -1.76
CA LYS A 16 -17.99 -6.79 -2.87
C LYS A 16 -16.55 -7.04 -2.41
N ILE A 17 -16.16 -6.51 -1.24
CA ILE A 17 -14.84 -6.76 -0.63
C ILE A 17 -14.68 -8.26 -0.31
N ILE A 18 -15.68 -8.88 0.30
CA ILE A 18 -15.62 -10.29 0.76
C ILE A 18 -15.61 -11.28 -0.41
N SER A 19 -16.31 -10.97 -1.51
CA SER A 19 -16.41 -11.84 -2.69
C SER A 19 -15.21 -11.76 -3.62
N ALA A 20 -14.30 -10.82 -3.43
CA ALA A 20 -13.18 -10.55 -4.32
C ALA A 20 -12.25 -11.77 -4.51
N GLN A 21 -11.74 -11.94 -5.72
CA GLN A 21 -10.87 -13.05 -6.12
C GLN A 21 -9.57 -12.55 -6.78
N PRO A 22 -8.63 -11.95 -6.00
CA PRO A 22 -7.37 -11.45 -6.53
C PRO A 22 -6.38 -12.56 -6.86
N PHE A 23 -5.80 -12.48 -8.06
CA PHE A 23 -4.75 -13.37 -8.53
C PHE A 23 -3.52 -12.56 -8.96
N LEU A 24 -2.33 -12.94 -8.53
CA LEU A 24 -1.09 -12.43 -9.08
C LEU A 24 -0.83 -13.16 -10.40
N ILE A 25 -0.88 -12.41 -11.51
CA ILE A 25 -0.86 -13.01 -12.85
C ILE A 25 0.44 -12.75 -13.60
N ASP A 26 1.14 -11.65 -13.33
CA ASP A 26 2.39 -11.32 -14.03
C ASP A 26 3.21 -10.26 -13.27
N VAL A 27 4.43 -10.04 -13.76
CA VAL A 27 5.30 -8.89 -13.43
C VAL A 27 5.81 -8.30 -14.74
N VAL A 28 5.47 -7.02 -14.98
CA VAL A 28 5.76 -6.36 -16.26
C VAL A 28 6.32 -4.95 -16.05
N PRO A 29 7.02 -4.34 -17.02
CA PRO A 29 7.38 -2.91 -16.95
C PRO A 29 6.13 -2.05 -16.80
N ALA A 30 6.14 -1.08 -15.88
CA ALA A 30 4.97 -0.26 -15.54
C ALA A 30 4.30 0.39 -16.76
N LYS A 31 5.08 0.92 -17.71
CA LYS A 31 4.57 1.52 -18.94
C LYS A 31 3.73 0.61 -19.83
N THR A 32 3.83 -0.72 -19.66
CA THR A 32 3.06 -1.67 -20.49
C THR A 32 1.61 -1.82 -20.02
N VAL A 33 1.32 -1.38 -18.80
CA VAL A 33 0.01 -1.50 -18.16
C VAL A 33 -0.52 -0.16 -17.63
N ILE A 34 0.34 0.84 -17.46
CA ILE A 34 -0.01 2.20 -17.02
C ILE A 34 0.35 3.18 -18.13
N ARG A 35 -0.69 3.57 -18.89
CA ARG A 35 -0.54 4.37 -20.10
C ARG A 35 0.09 5.76 -19.85
N GLU A 36 -0.18 6.33 -18.70
CA GLU A 36 0.31 7.65 -18.28
C GLU A 36 1.85 7.71 -18.21
N LEU A 37 2.51 6.55 -18.07
CA LEU A 37 3.97 6.42 -18.07
C LEU A 37 4.63 6.31 -19.44
N GLU A 38 3.89 6.42 -20.54
CA GLU A 38 4.45 6.53 -21.91
C GLU A 38 5.22 7.84 -22.12
N SER A 39 4.98 8.87 -21.30
CA SER A 39 5.68 10.16 -21.30
C SER A 39 6.68 10.26 -20.14
N MET A 40 7.42 11.38 -20.02
CA MET A 40 8.21 11.67 -18.83
C MET A 40 7.29 11.94 -17.63
N ALA A 41 6.86 10.87 -16.97
CA ALA A 41 5.98 10.90 -15.82
C ALA A 41 6.50 9.98 -14.72
N LEU A 42 6.22 10.34 -13.46
CA LEU A 42 6.44 9.54 -12.28
C LEU A 42 5.13 9.41 -11.50
N LEU A 43 4.81 8.20 -11.09
CA LEU A 43 3.77 8.02 -10.08
C LEU A 43 4.36 8.33 -8.70
N HIS A 44 3.48 8.72 -7.76
CA HIS A 44 3.84 8.97 -6.38
C HIS A 44 2.73 8.52 -5.42
N ALA A 45 3.07 8.24 -4.17
CA ALA A 45 2.10 7.99 -3.12
C ALA A 45 1.38 9.29 -2.71
N GLY A 46 0.18 9.13 -2.19
CA GLY A 46 -0.59 10.25 -1.68
C GLY A 46 -1.53 10.90 -2.68
N PRO A 47 -2.29 11.92 -2.22
CA PRO A 47 -3.09 12.76 -3.08
C PRO A 47 -2.20 13.63 -3.98
N PRO A 48 -2.76 14.30 -5.00
CA PRO A 48 -1.99 15.17 -5.92
C PRO A 48 -1.01 16.09 -5.19
N LEU A 49 0.21 16.17 -5.66
CA LEU A 49 1.33 16.87 -5.05
C LEU A 49 2.25 17.44 -6.14
N GLU A 50 2.64 18.70 -5.98
CA GLU A 50 3.61 19.36 -6.85
C GLU A 50 5.03 19.14 -6.31
N TRP A 51 6.04 19.31 -7.18
CA TRP A 51 7.45 19.11 -6.83
C TRP A 51 7.89 19.91 -5.60
N GLU A 52 7.48 21.17 -5.52
CA GLU A 52 7.85 22.11 -4.47
C GLU A 52 7.30 21.73 -3.10
N ASP A 53 6.21 20.97 -3.06
CA ASP A 53 5.56 20.51 -1.84
C ASP A 53 6.08 19.14 -1.37
N MET A 54 6.93 18.47 -2.16
CA MET A 54 7.47 17.16 -1.81
C MET A 54 8.48 17.27 -0.66
N THR A 55 8.38 16.34 0.30
CA THR A 55 9.40 16.19 1.35
C THR A 55 10.71 15.70 0.77
N GLU A 56 11.84 15.98 1.44
CA GLU A 56 13.15 15.56 0.94
C GLU A 56 13.27 14.07 0.61
N PRO A 57 12.73 13.10 1.41
CA PRO A 57 12.78 11.69 1.01
C PRO A 57 11.96 11.39 -0.24
N MET A 58 10.82 12.07 -0.49
CA MET A 58 10.11 11.92 -1.77
C MET A 58 10.92 12.48 -2.93
N GLN A 59 11.52 13.65 -2.77
CA GLN A 59 12.43 14.23 -3.76
C GLN A 59 13.62 13.30 -4.04
N GLY A 60 14.19 12.68 -2.99
CA GLY A 60 15.24 11.69 -3.12
C GLY A 60 14.82 10.48 -3.97
N SER A 61 13.59 9.99 -3.76
CA SER A 61 13.03 8.91 -4.60
C SER A 61 12.87 9.36 -6.06
N CYS A 62 12.45 10.60 -6.31
CA CYS A 62 12.37 11.17 -7.67
C CYS A 62 13.76 11.28 -8.33
N PHE A 63 14.79 11.72 -7.59
CA PHE A 63 16.17 11.75 -8.13
C PHE A 63 16.60 10.36 -8.60
N GLY A 64 16.39 9.34 -7.76
CA GLY A 64 16.73 7.96 -8.11
C GLY A 64 15.95 7.45 -9.32
N ALA A 65 14.66 7.74 -9.45
CA ALA A 65 13.84 7.34 -10.58
C ALA A 65 14.28 8.00 -11.89
N VAL A 66 14.58 9.30 -11.87
CA VAL A 66 15.07 10.06 -13.03
C VAL A 66 16.42 9.53 -13.52
N ILE A 67 17.33 9.21 -12.57
CA ILE A 67 18.63 8.61 -12.89
C ILE A 67 18.46 7.18 -13.42
N PHE A 68 17.59 6.38 -12.81
CA PHE A 68 17.29 5.01 -13.25
C PHE A 68 16.74 4.97 -14.69
N GLU A 69 15.89 5.93 -15.05
CA GLU A 69 15.34 6.04 -16.41
C GLU A 69 16.35 6.60 -17.42
N GLY A 70 17.51 7.09 -16.96
CA GLY A 70 18.51 7.73 -17.81
C GLY A 70 18.13 9.11 -18.32
N TRP A 71 17.18 9.78 -17.65
CA TRP A 71 16.79 11.17 -17.98
C TRP A 71 17.82 12.17 -17.42
N ALA A 72 18.58 11.77 -16.40
CA ALA A 72 19.73 12.48 -15.84
C ALA A 72 20.79 11.48 -15.39
N TYR A 73 22.03 11.96 -15.21
CA TYR A 73 23.16 11.16 -14.75
C TYR A 73 23.67 11.58 -13.37
N THR A 74 23.32 12.78 -12.91
CA THR A 74 23.69 13.32 -11.61
C THR A 74 22.45 13.82 -10.87
N LYS A 75 22.60 14.01 -9.54
CA LYS A 75 21.53 14.60 -8.72
C LYS A 75 21.16 16.00 -9.19
N GLU A 76 22.16 16.82 -9.54
CA GLU A 76 21.98 18.21 -9.97
C GLU A 76 21.20 18.28 -11.30
N GLU A 77 21.49 17.38 -12.23
CA GLU A 77 20.75 17.26 -13.48
C GLU A 77 19.31 16.81 -13.22
N ALA A 78 19.11 15.82 -12.35
CA ALA A 78 17.79 15.32 -11.95
C ALA A 78 16.97 16.43 -11.29
N GLU A 79 17.53 17.15 -10.32
CA GLU A 79 16.89 18.28 -9.65
C GLU A 79 16.46 19.37 -10.64
N LYS A 80 17.32 19.68 -11.60
CA LYS A 80 17.00 20.65 -12.66
C LYS A 80 15.80 20.22 -13.51
N ILE A 81 15.77 18.95 -13.96
CA ILE A 81 14.67 18.42 -14.78
C ILE A 81 13.34 18.46 -14.00
N LEU A 82 13.38 18.09 -12.70
CA LEU A 82 12.20 18.04 -11.83
C LEU A 82 11.68 19.44 -11.51
N SER A 83 12.57 20.37 -11.14
CA SER A 83 12.20 21.76 -10.80
C SER A 83 11.76 22.60 -12.02
N GLU A 84 12.20 22.25 -13.23
CA GLU A 84 11.73 22.88 -14.48
C GLU A 84 10.35 22.37 -14.95
N GLY A 85 9.70 21.48 -14.17
CA GLY A 85 8.37 20.93 -14.50
C GLY A 85 8.35 20.02 -15.74
N LYS A 86 9.49 19.43 -16.11
CA LYS A 86 9.57 18.52 -17.27
C LYS A 86 9.00 17.13 -17.01
N VAL A 87 8.84 16.77 -15.74
CA VAL A 87 8.29 15.49 -15.29
C VAL A 87 6.89 15.72 -14.74
N LYS A 88 5.91 14.96 -15.23
CA LYS A 88 4.55 14.97 -14.71
C LYS A 88 4.47 14.06 -13.49
N PHE A 89 3.83 14.54 -12.42
CA PHE A 89 3.54 13.74 -11.23
C PHE A 89 2.08 13.28 -11.22
N ILE A 90 1.87 11.99 -10.89
CA ILE A 90 0.54 11.37 -10.93
C ILE A 90 0.37 10.53 -9.66
N PRO A 91 -0.72 10.72 -8.88
CA PRO A 91 -1.02 9.83 -7.76
C PRO A 91 -1.16 8.38 -8.23
N CYS A 92 -0.51 7.44 -7.53
CA CYS A 92 -0.63 6.02 -7.85
C CYS A 92 -2.09 5.56 -7.91
N HIS A 93 -2.89 5.98 -6.91
CA HIS A 93 -4.30 5.60 -6.82
C HIS A 93 -5.17 6.02 -8.00
N ASP A 94 -4.77 7.05 -8.76
CA ASP A 94 -5.55 7.57 -9.89
C ASP A 94 -5.32 6.75 -11.18
N VAL A 95 -4.36 5.81 -11.16
CA VAL A 95 -4.02 4.92 -12.29
C VAL A 95 -3.96 3.44 -11.86
N ASP A 96 -4.86 3.03 -10.97
CA ASP A 96 -5.00 1.67 -10.46
C ASP A 96 -3.73 1.10 -9.80
N ALA A 97 -2.82 1.96 -9.36
CA ALA A 97 -1.56 1.59 -8.73
C ALA A 97 -1.52 2.00 -7.25
N VAL A 98 -0.55 1.46 -6.54
CA VAL A 98 -0.16 1.83 -5.18
C VAL A 98 1.34 1.73 -5.02
N GLY A 99 1.94 2.57 -4.19
CA GLY A 99 3.37 2.53 -3.91
C GLY A 99 3.70 2.73 -2.43
N PRO A 100 4.57 1.90 -1.83
CA PRO A 100 4.97 2.07 -0.44
C PRO A 100 5.86 3.32 -0.29
N MET A 101 5.76 4.00 0.84
CA MET A 101 6.55 5.18 1.20
C MET A 101 6.45 6.29 0.13
N GLY A 102 7.54 6.74 -0.51
CA GLY A 102 7.47 7.73 -1.59
C GLY A 102 6.57 7.32 -2.77
N GLY A 103 6.39 6.01 -2.97
CA GLY A 103 5.52 5.46 -4.01
C GLY A 103 6.00 5.70 -5.43
N ILE A 104 7.24 6.21 -5.59
CA ILE A 104 7.75 6.62 -6.91
C ILE A 104 7.87 5.40 -7.81
N THR A 105 7.11 5.44 -8.90
CA THR A 105 7.12 4.42 -9.95
C THR A 105 7.36 5.10 -11.30
N SER A 106 8.34 4.60 -12.05
CA SER A 106 8.69 5.11 -13.39
C SER A 106 8.40 4.05 -14.48
N ALA A 107 8.46 4.46 -15.72
CA ALA A 107 8.08 3.69 -16.90
C ALA A 107 8.69 2.28 -16.98
N ASN A 108 9.98 2.16 -16.67
CA ASN A 108 10.71 0.90 -16.80
C ASN A 108 10.83 0.10 -15.49
N MET A 109 10.29 0.58 -14.38
CA MET A 109 10.22 -0.21 -13.14
C MET A 109 9.24 -1.38 -13.32
N PRO A 110 9.61 -2.62 -12.93
CA PRO A 110 8.68 -3.73 -12.93
C PRO A 110 7.57 -3.51 -11.89
N VAL A 111 6.34 -3.82 -12.27
CA VAL A 111 5.18 -3.83 -11.39
C VAL A 111 4.51 -5.20 -11.39
N LEU A 112 4.03 -5.59 -10.21
CA LEU A 112 3.11 -6.70 -10.00
C LEU A 112 1.80 -6.40 -10.70
N VAL A 113 1.20 -7.38 -11.34
CA VAL A 113 -0.13 -7.31 -11.94
C VAL A 113 -1.07 -8.23 -11.17
N VAL A 114 -1.94 -7.65 -10.37
CA VAL A 114 -2.98 -8.38 -9.63
C VAL A 114 -4.33 -8.17 -10.31
N GLU A 115 -4.96 -9.27 -10.72
CA GLU A 115 -6.29 -9.26 -11.34
C GLU A 115 -7.32 -9.77 -10.35
N ASN A 116 -8.34 -8.95 -10.06
CA ASN A 116 -9.50 -9.40 -9.31
C ASN A 116 -10.50 -10.03 -10.27
N ARG A 117 -10.55 -11.36 -10.32
CA ARG A 117 -11.36 -12.12 -11.29
C ARG A 117 -12.84 -11.97 -11.11
N GLU A 118 -13.30 -11.74 -9.89
CA GLU A 118 -14.72 -11.49 -9.63
C GLU A 118 -15.23 -10.23 -10.34
N ASN A 119 -14.35 -9.24 -10.53
CA ASN A 119 -14.71 -7.93 -11.07
C ASN A 119 -14.00 -7.58 -12.39
N GLY A 120 -12.96 -8.32 -12.77
CA GLY A 120 -12.17 -8.09 -13.97
C GLY A 120 -11.23 -6.88 -13.92
N ASN A 121 -11.14 -6.18 -12.80
CA ASN A 121 -10.22 -5.06 -12.63
C ASN A 121 -8.82 -5.52 -12.23
N ARG A 122 -7.83 -4.66 -12.47
CA ARG A 122 -6.41 -4.91 -12.14
C ARG A 122 -5.87 -3.83 -11.23
N ALA A 123 -4.85 -4.20 -10.47
CA ALA A 123 -4.08 -3.27 -9.65
C ALA A 123 -2.59 -3.54 -9.77
N TYR A 124 -1.78 -2.51 -9.55
CA TYR A 124 -0.34 -2.52 -9.78
C TYR A 124 0.42 -2.01 -8.55
N CYS A 125 1.58 -2.62 -8.30
CA CYS A 125 2.55 -2.14 -7.30
C CYS A 125 3.96 -2.50 -7.74
N THR A 126 4.95 -1.67 -7.47
CA THR A 126 6.36 -2.01 -7.70
C THR A 126 6.79 -3.21 -6.87
N LEU A 127 7.86 -3.89 -7.28
CA LEU A 127 8.47 -4.95 -6.48
C LEU A 127 9.13 -4.37 -5.23
N ASN A 128 9.14 -5.16 -4.15
CA ASN A 128 9.83 -4.79 -2.92
C ASN A 128 11.36 -4.78 -3.16
N GLU A 129 12.01 -3.70 -2.76
CA GLU A 129 13.45 -3.48 -2.94
C GLU A 129 14.33 -4.09 -1.84
N GLY A 130 13.72 -4.75 -0.84
CA GLY A 130 14.41 -5.19 0.39
C GLY A 130 14.43 -4.09 1.46
N ILE A 131 15.38 -4.19 2.38
CA ILE A 131 15.51 -3.33 3.57
C ILE A 131 16.73 -2.40 3.43
N GLY A 132 16.74 -1.30 4.18
CA GLY A 132 17.86 -0.36 4.31
C GLY A 132 17.77 0.84 3.39
N LYS A 133 18.86 1.16 2.69
CA LYS A 133 18.90 2.25 1.72
C LYS A 133 18.22 1.80 0.43
N VAL A 134 16.98 2.19 0.24
CA VAL A 134 16.14 1.83 -0.91
C VAL A 134 15.41 3.06 -1.43
N LEU A 135 15.02 3.04 -2.71
CA LEU A 135 14.39 4.18 -3.38
C LEU A 135 13.14 4.65 -2.63
N ARG A 136 12.26 3.73 -2.23
CA ARG A 136 10.99 4.08 -1.57
C ARG A 136 11.15 4.91 -0.30
N PHE A 137 12.30 4.80 0.40
CA PHE A 137 12.64 5.61 1.58
C PHE A 137 13.51 6.84 1.24
N GLY A 138 13.59 7.23 -0.03
CA GLY A 138 14.30 8.45 -0.47
C GLY A 138 15.79 8.29 -0.72
N ALA A 139 16.32 7.07 -0.76
CA ALA A 139 17.71 6.83 -1.15
C ALA A 139 17.86 6.77 -2.68
N TYR A 140 18.97 7.28 -3.23
CA TYR A 140 19.20 7.41 -4.68
C TYR A 140 20.65 7.19 -5.12
N GLY A 141 21.53 6.73 -4.25
CA GLY A 141 22.94 6.47 -4.60
C GLY A 141 23.13 5.27 -5.54
N ASP A 142 24.37 5.07 -6.02
CA ASP A 142 24.74 4.02 -7.00
C ASP A 142 24.26 2.61 -6.60
N GLU A 143 24.27 2.30 -5.31
CA GLU A 143 23.79 1.02 -4.80
C GLU A 143 22.29 0.84 -5.09
N VAL A 144 21.50 1.89 -4.88
CA VAL A 144 20.06 1.90 -5.16
C VAL A 144 19.81 1.73 -6.65
N ILE A 145 20.51 2.49 -7.48
CA ILE A 145 20.36 2.43 -8.95
C ILE A 145 20.76 1.04 -9.49
N ARG A 146 21.85 0.46 -9.00
CA ARG A 146 22.22 -0.93 -9.37
C ARG A 146 21.16 -1.95 -8.97
N ARG A 147 20.56 -1.80 -7.77
CA ARG A 147 19.47 -2.66 -7.31
C ARG A 147 18.22 -2.52 -8.19
N LEU A 148 17.83 -1.31 -8.55
CA LEU A 148 16.71 -1.07 -9.46
C LEU A 148 16.94 -1.70 -10.85
N HIS A 149 18.16 -1.61 -11.39
CA HIS A 149 18.51 -2.29 -12.64
C HIS A 149 18.51 -3.81 -12.50
N TRP A 150 18.94 -4.36 -11.37
CA TRP A 150 18.84 -5.80 -11.10
C TRP A 150 17.36 -6.23 -10.99
N ILE A 151 16.54 -5.46 -10.29
CA ILE A 151 15.08 -5.72 -10.20
C ILE A 151 14.46 -5.70 -11.61
N LYS A 152 14.82 -4.72 -12.45
CA LYS A 152 14.33 -4.59 -13.83
C LYS A 152 14.78 -5.75 -14.73
N ASN A 153 16.04 -6.13 -14.65
CA ASN A 153 16.66 -7.01 -15.65
C ASN A 153 16.68 -8.49 -15.23
N VAL A 154 16.58 -8.78 -13.92
CA VAL A 154 16.69 -10.12 -13.36
C VAL A 154 15.43 -10.51 -12.58
N LEU A 155 15.13 -9.85 -11.47
CA LEU A 155 14.04 -10.25 -10.59
C LEU A 155 12.67 -10.22 -11.28
N GLY A 156 12.32 -9.09 -11.90
CA GLY A 156 11.03 -8.93 -12.60
C GLY A 156 10.83 -9.96 -13.70
N PRO A 157 11.75 -10.08 -14.68
CA PRO A 157 11.65 -11.11 -15.73
C PRO A 157 11.62 -12.55 -15.22
N SER A 158 12.34 -12.89 -14.16
CA SER A 158 12.34 -14.23 -13.56
C SER A 158 10.98 -14.54 -12.91
N LEU A 159 10.40 -13.59 -12.16
CA LEU A 159 9.07 -13.74 -11.58
C LEU A 159 7.99 -13.84 -12.66
N SER A 160 8.09 -13.02 -13.72
CA SER A 160 7.17 -13.08 -14.86
C SER A 160 7.20 -14.48 -15.53
N LYS A 161 8.40 -15.02 -15.83
CA LYS A 161 8.55 -16.37 -16.40
C LYS A 161 7.91 -17.44 -15.50
N ALA A 162 8.13 -17.35 -14.18
CA ALA A 162 7.58 -18.31 -13.23
C ALA A 162 6.06 -18.21 -13.12
N LEU A 163 5.51 -17.00 -13.01
CA LEU A 163 4.07 -16.77 -12.92
C LEU A 163 3.34 -17.25 -14.18
N ASN A 164 3.92 -17.07 -15.36
CA ASN A 164 3.37 -17.53 -16.63
C ASN A 164 3.32 -19.08 -16.75
N LYS A 165 4.00 -19.84 -15.86
CA LYS A 165 3.87 -21.30 -15.77
C LYS A 165 2.76 -21.75 -14.81
N ILE A 166 2.25 -20.86 -13.97
CA ILE A 166 1.15 -21.14 -13.07
C ILE A 166 -0.17 -20.95 -13.83
N GLU A 167 -0.83 -22.06 -14.17
CA GLU A 167 -2.11 -22.01 -14.89
C GLU A 167 -3.11 -21.13 -14.12
N GLY A 168 -3.55 -20.07 -14.78
CA GLY A 168 -4.47 -19.12 -14.18
C GLY A 168 -3.86 -18.18 -13.13
N GLY A 169 -2.54 -18.12 -12.93
CA GLY A 169 -1.89 -17.26 -11.94
C GLY A 169 -2.02 -17.73 -10.49
N MET A 170 -1.41 -17.03 -9.58
CA MET A 170 -1.35 -17.36 -8.15
C MET A 170 -2.54 -16.78 -7.38
N ASN A 171 -3.37 -17.63 -6.78
CA ASN A 171 -4.51 -17.20 -5.95
C ASN A 171 -4.03 -16.58 -4.63
N LEU A 172 -4.16 -15.28 -4.49
CA LEU A 172 -3.67 -14.55 -3.33
C LEU A 172 -4.55 -14.75 -2.08
N ASN A 173 -5.85 -15.05 -2.22
CA ASN A 173 -6.71 -15.34 -1.07
C ASN A 173 -6.19 -16.54 -0.27
N VAL A 174 -5.60 -17.55 -0.93
CA VAL A 174 -5.04 -18.73 -0.27
C VAL A 174 -3.83 -18.37 0.59
N ILE A 175 -2.96 -17.49 0.09
CA ILE A 175 -1.77 -17.06 0.84
C ILE A 175 -2.18 -16.16 2.00
N VAL A 176 -3.03 -15.14 1.74
CA VAL A 176 -3.44 -14.16 2.73
C VAL A 176 -4.21 -14.82 3.88
N SER A 177 -5.17 -15.71 3.59
CA SER A 177 -5.92 -16.41 4.63
C SER A 177 -5.05 -17.33 5.50
N LYS A 178 -4.04 -17.98 4.92
CA LYS A 178 -3.08 -18.77 5.70
C LYS A 178 -2.14 -17.91 6.52
N ALA A 179 -1.57 -16.86 5.92
CA ALA A 179 -0.58 -16.03 6.58
C ALA A 179 -1.15 -15.27 7.80
N ILE A 180 -2.40 -14.81 7.73
CA ILE A 180 -3.06 -14.18 8.88
C ILE A 180 -3.22 -15.16 10.05
N THR A 181 -3.52 -16.44 9.77
CA THR A 181 -3.57 -17.47 10.81
C THR A 181 -2.19 -17.83 11.38
N MET A 182 -1.12 -17.51 10.67
CA MET A 182 0.28 -17.70 11.08
C MET A 182 0.87 -16.47 11.76
N GLY A 183 0.10 -15.40 11.93
CA GLY A 183 0.51 -14.23 12.69
C GLY A 183 1.02 -13.06 11.87
N ASP A 184 0.71 -12.96 10.59
CA ASP A 184 0.96 -11.75 9.78
C ASP A 184 -0.24 -10.80 9.84
N GLU A 185 0.03 -9.49 9.98
CA GLU A 185 -0.99 -8.43 9.81
C GLU A 185 -0.84 -7.67 8.49
N PHE A 186 0.22 -7.97 7.71
CA PHE A 186 0.50 -7.52 6.34
C PHE A 186 0.98 -6.08 6.17
N HIS A 187 1.22 -5.32 7.22
CA HIS A 187 1.90 -4.03 7.10
C HIS A 187 3.30 -4.05 7.69
N GLN A 188 3.45 -4.39 8.97
CA GLN A 188 4.76 -4.54 9.61
C GLN A 188 5.29 -5.97 9.53
N ARG A 189 4.42 -6.96 9.53
CA ARG A 189 4.76 -8.36 9.49
C ARG A 189 4.16 -9.04 8.26
N ASN A 190 5.06 -9.53 7.39
CA ASN A 190 4.76 -10.25 6.15
C ASN A 190 5.57 -11.55 6.03
N ILE A 191 6.14 -12.04 7.13
CA ILE A 191 7.09 -13.17 7.14
C ILE A 191 6.41 -14.44 6.66
N ALA A 192 5.23 -14.75 7.19
CA ALA A 192 4.50 -15.96 6.80
C ALA A 192 4.05 -15.88 5.33
N ALA A 193 3.51 -14.75 4.89
CA ALA A 193 3.09 -14.54 3.52
C ALA A 193 4.25 -14.60 2.52
N SER A 194 5.42 -14.01 2.86
CA SER A 194 6.62 -14.08 2.03
C SER A 194 7.14 -15.51 1.91
N ALA A 195 7.15 -16.28 3.00
CA ALA A 195 7.53 -17.69 2.99
C ALA A 195 6.56 -18.55 2.18
N LEU A 196 5.25 -18.32 2.30
CA LEU A 196 4.24 -19.04 1.51
C LEU A 196 4.34 -18.69 0.03
N PHE A 197 4.53 -17.40 -0.31
CA PHE A 197 4.78 -16.98 -1.69
C PHE A 197 6.01 -17.65 -2.27
N MET A 198 7.15 -17.63 -1.55
CA MET A 198 8.37 -18.29 -1.98
C MET A 198 8.15 -19.80 -2.20
N LYS A 199 7.49 -20.47 -1.27
CA LYS A 199 7.16 -21.90 -1.38
C LYS A 199 6.34 -22.20 -2.65
N ASP A 200 5.33 -21.36 -2.93
CA ASP A 200 4.38 -21.61 -4.01
C ASP A 200 4.97 -21.25 -5.39
N ILE A 201 5.87 -20.25 -5.48
CA ILE A 201 6.52 -19.83 -6.74
C ILE A 201 7.75 -20.68 -7.10
N MET A 202 8.42 -21.30 -6.11
CA MET A 202 9.68 -22.00 -6.29
C MET A 202 9.66 -23.09 -7.36
N PRO A 203 8.65 -24.00 -7.42
CA PRO A 203 8.61 -25.02 -8.49
C PRO A 203 8.62 -24.40 -9.88
N SER A 204 7.84 -23.35 -10.09
CA SER A 204 7.77 -22.63 -11.37
C SER A 204 9.05 -21.86 -11.71
N LEU A 205 9.76 -21.32 -10.71
CA LEU A 205 11.09 -20.72 -10.91
C LEU A 205 12.10 -21.77 -11.40
N LEU A 206 12.12 -22.96 -10.78
CA LEU A 206 13.03 -24.05 -11.13
C LEU A 206 12.74 -24.62 -12.53
N GLU A 207 11.48 -24.62 -12.97
CA GLU A 207 11.06 -25.08 -14.31
C GLU A 207 11.22 -23.98 -15.38
N SER A 208 11.54 -22.76 -15.00
CA SER A 208 11.68 -21.63 -15.93
C SER A 208 13.07 -21.60 -16.54
N ASP A 209 13.15 -21.13 -17.80
CA ASP A 209 14.42 -20.88 -18.48
C ASP A 209 15.06 -19.59 -17.92
N ILE A 210 15.73 -19.74 -16.77
CA ILE A 210 16.45 -18.70 -16.03
C ILE A 210 17.88 -19.18 -15.88
N ASP A 211 18.86 -18.28 -16.14
CA ASP A 211 20.27 -18.56 -15.90
C ASP A 211 20.51 -18.98 -14.43
N GLU A 212 21.38 -19.96 -14.21
CA GLU A 212 21.62 -20.54 -12.87
C GLU A 212 22.06 -19.46 -11.85
N LYS A 213 22.87 -18.50 -12.27
CA LYS A 213 23.29 -17.40 -11.41
C LYS A 213 22.13 -16.49 -11.05
N ASP A 214 21.30 -16.11 -12.03
CA ASP A 214 20.12 -15.28 -11.83
C ASP A 214 19.10 -15.99 -10.94
N LEU A 215 18.88 -17.29 -11.15
CA LEU A 215 17.99 -18.11 -10.32
C LEU A 215 18.48 -18.13 -8.86
N PHE A 216 19.79 -18.29 -8.63
CA PHE A 216 20.37 -18.25 -7.30
C PHE A 216 20.18 -16.86 -6.63
N GLU A 217 20.45 -15.79 -7.38
CA GLU A 217 20.28 -14.41 -6.86
C GLU A 217 18.81 -14.10 -6.52
N VAL A 218 17.87 -14.50 -7.38
CA VAL A 218 16.42 -14.32 -7.15
C VAL A 218 15.96 -15.12 -5.94
N THR A 219 16.30 -16.40 -5.85
CA THR A 219 15.89 -17.25 -4.73
C THR A 219 16.49 -16.77 -3.40
N LYS A 220 17.75 -16.34 -3.41
CA LYS A 220 18.41 -15.75 -2.25
C LYS A 220 17.73 -14.46 -1.81
N PHE A 221 17.40 -13.57 -2.74
CA PHE A 221 16.73 -12.30 -2.44
C PHE A 221 15.36 -12.53 -1.82
N LEU A 222 14.56 -13.46 -2.39
CA LEU A 222 13.25 -13.81 -1.85
C LEU A 222 13.34 -14.42 -0.44
N ALA A 223 14.34 -15.28 -0.22
CA ALA A 223 14.59 -15.90 1.09
C ALA A 223 15.02 -14.91 2.17
N ASP A 224 15.81 -13.89 1.78
CA ASP A 224 16.36 -12.88 2.70
C ASP A 224 15.40 -11.69 2.93
N THR A 225 14.25 -11.62 2.20
CA THR A 225 13.35 -10.46 2.23
C THR A 225 12.01 -10.80 2.89
N ASP A 226 11.95 -10.77 4.22
CA ASP A 226 10.73 -11.04 5.01
C ASP A 226 9.54 -10.16 4.65
N GLN A 227 9.80 -8.95 4.13
CA GLN A 227 8.79 -7.98 3.74
C GLN A 227 8.40 -8.06 2.24
N PHE A 228 8.86 -9.09 1.51
CA PHE A 228 8.60 -9.15 0.06
C PHE A 228 7.11 -9.10 -0.28
N PHE A 229 6.29 -9.79 0.50
CA PHE A 229 4.85 -9.88 0.26
C PHE A 229 4.11 -8.56 0.50
N LEU A 230 4.66 -7.56 1.19
CA LEU A 230 3.98 -6.29 1.44
C LEU A 230 3.47 -5.64 0.14
N ASN A 231 4.30 -5.58 -0.89
CA ASN A 231 3.92 -4.97 -2.17
C ASN A 231 2.84 -5.80 -2.90
N ILE A 232 2.86 -7.12 -2.76
CA ILE A 232 1.80 -8.02 -3.26
C ILE A 232 0.51 -7.78 -2.48
N ALA A 233 0.58 -7.68 -1.14
CA ALA A 233 -0.58 -7.37 -0.29
C ALA A 233 -1.18 -6.01 -0.63
N MET A 234 -0.35 -5.00 -0.93
CA MET A 234 -0.83 -3.68 -1.37
C MET A 234 -1.61 -3.77 -2.70
N ALA A 235 -1.07 -4.44 -3.72
CA ALA A 235 -1.77 -4.63 -4.99
C ALA A 235 -3.04 -5.49 -4.83
N TYR A 236 -3.00 -6.52 -3.97
CA TYR A 236 -4.15 -7.30 -3.56
C TYR A 236 -5.25 -6.42 -2.98
N CYS A 237 -4.96 -5.65 -1.94
CA CYS A 237 -5.92 -4.76 -1.30
C CYS A 237 -6.46 -3.70 -2.27
N LYS A 238 -5.58 -3.12 -3.11
CA LYS A 238 -5.96 -2.13 -4.13
C LYS A 238 -6.98 -2.71 -5.11
N SER A 239 -6.75 -3.92 -5.65
CA SER A 239 -7.66 -4.56 -6.58
C SER A 239 -9.05 -4.82 -5.98
N VAL A 240 -9.11 -5.12 -4.68
CA VAL A 240 -10.36 -5.32 -3.94
C VAL A 240 -11.08 -4.01 -3.69
N MET A 241 -10.35 -3.01 -3.18
CA MET A 241 -10.95 -1.72 -2.81
C MET A 241 -11.40 -0.90 -4.01
N ASP A 242 -10.73 -1.01 -5.16
CA ASP A 242 -11.20 -0.39 -6.41
C ASP A 242 -12.49 -1.03 -6.93
N ALA A 243 -12.61 -2.35 -6.80
CA ALA A 243 -13.88 -3.03 -7.09
C ALA A 243 -15.00 -2.58 -6.15
N ALA A 244 -14.70 -2.43 -4.86
CA ALA A 244 -15.66 -1.92 -3.87
C ALA A 244 -16.09 -0.47 -4.16
N LYS A 245 -15.14 0.40 -4.55
CA LYS A 245 -15.40 1.78 -4.98
C LYS A 245 -16.40 1.84 -6.14
N SER A 246 -16.40 0.86 -7.04
CA SER A 246 -17.28 0.82 -8.21
C SER A 246 -18.79 0.73 -7.89
N ILE A 247 -19.16 0.44 -6.63
CA ILE A 247 -20.55 0.51 -6.17
C ILE A 247 -21.12 1.93 -6.30
N GLY A 248 -20.29 2.97 -6.10
CA GLY A 248 -20.68 4.38 -6.31
C GLY A 248 -21.61 4.96 -5.26
N GLU A 249 -21.96 4.19 -4.22
CA GLU A 249 -22.83 4.57 -3.12
C GLU A 249 -22.23 4.13 -1.77
N GLY A 250 -22.78 4.67 -0.67
CA GLY A 250 -22.39 4.31 0.69
C GLY A 250 -21.36 5.25 1.31
N THR A 251 -20.92 4.89 2.51
CA THR A 251 -20.08 5.71 3.39
C THR A 251 -18.76 5.02 3.74
N ILE A 252 -18.40 3.97 3.00
CA ILE A 252 -17.20 3.17 3.26
C ILE A 252 -15.96 3.82 2.65
N VAL A 253 -14.90 3.93 3.42
CA VAL A 253 -13.58 4.37 2.96
C VAL A 253 -13.02 3.36 1.97
N THR A 254 -12.66 3.79 0.77
CA THR A 254 -12.15 2.93 -0.31
C THR A 254 -10.66 3.17 -0.63
N ALA A 255 -10.11 4.28 -0.17
CA ALA A 255 -8.68 4.54 -0.19
C ALA A 255 -8.29 5.40 1.00
N MET A 256 -7.12 5.12 1.57
CA MET A 256 -6.38 6.00 2.47
C MET A 256 -4.95 6.09 1.94
N THR A 257 -4.39 7.28 1.92
CA THR A 257 -3.03 7.52 1.41
C THR A 257 -2.41 8.76 2.02
N ARG A 258 -1.06 8.89 1.92
CA ARG A 258 -0.32 10.04 2.45
C ARG A 258 1.00 10.26 1.68
N ASN A 259 1.44 11.51 1.63
CA ASN A 259 2.63 11.92 0.87
C ASN A 259 3.67 12.72 1.67
N GLY A 260 3.63 12.62 3.00
CA GLY A 260 4.55 13.39 3.84
C GLY A 260 4.13 14.86 4.07
N ASN A 261 3.11 15.33 3.37
CA ASN A 261 2.51 16.66 3.50
C ASN A 261 1.03 16.53 3.85
N ARG A 262 0.27 15.77 3.05
CA ARG A 262 -1.17 15.56 3.20
C ARG A 262 -1.49 14.08 3.36
N PHE A 263 -2.47 13.83 4.18
CA PHE A 263 -3.24 12.59 4.22
C PHE A 263 -4.52 12.77 3.41
N ALA A 264 -5.01 11.72 2.78
CA ALA A 264 -6.25 11.77 2.01
C ALA A 264 -7.02 10.47 2.07
N ILE A 265 -8.34 10.57 1.92
CA ILE A 265 -9.26 9.43 1.78
C ILE A 265 -10.15 9.59 0.56
N LYS A 266 -10.57 8.44 -0.01
CA LYS A 266 -11.73 8.33 -0.92
C LYS A 266 -12.83 7.52 -0.24
N VAL A 267 -14.08 7.80 -0.59
CA VAL A 267 -15.28 7.15 -0.01
C VAL A 267 -16.15 6.60 -1.13
N SER A 268 -16.73 5.43 -0.94
CA SER A 268 -17.51 4.70 -1.97
C SER A 268 -18.62 5.54 -2.60
N GLY A 269 -19.31 6.36 -1.81
CA GLY A 269 -20.38 7.23 -2.28
C GLY A 269 -19.90 8.53 -2.96
N LEU A 270 -18.62 8.85 -2.98
CA LEU A 270 -18.06 10.12 -3.48
C LEU A 270 -17.07 9.96 -4.63
N GLY A 271 -16.98 8.75 -5.19
CA GLY A 271 -16.18 8.46 -6.39
C GLY A 271 -14.69 8.77 -6.24
N GLU A 272 -14.16 9.59 -7.14
CA GLU A 272 -12.73 9.90 -7.21
C GLU A 272 -12.30 11.11 -6.36
N THR A 273 -13.21 11.70 -5.60
CA THR A 273 -12.92 12.91 -4.80
C THR A 273 -11.99 12.58 -3.63
N TRP A 274 -10.89 13.30 -3.52
CA TRP A 274 -9.97 13.25 -2.40
C TRP A 274 -10.36 14.22 -1.28
N PHE A 275 -10.51 13.72 -0.07
CA PHE A 275 -10.71 14.52 1.15
C PHE A 275 -9.42 14.57 1.94
N THR A 276 -8.81 15.74 2.06
CA THR A 276 -7.44 15.90 2.54
C THR A 276 -7.35 16.66 3.86
N ALA A 277 -6.33 16.29 4.65
CA ALA A 277 -5.90 17.02 5.84
C ALA A 277 -4.36 16.98 5.95
N PRO A 278 -3.73 17.81 6.78
CA PRO A 278 -2.31 17.66 7.11
C PRO A 278 -2.03 16.25 7.67
N VAL A 279 -0.92 15.66 7.23
CA VAL A 279 -0.54 14.33 7.70
C VAL A 279 0.01 14.38 9.13
N ASN A 280 -0.23 13.33 9.91
CA ASN A 280 0.29 13.19 11.26
C ASN A 280 1.73 12.64 11.28
N MET A 281 2.48 12.96 12.33
CA MET A 281 3.80 12.41 12.58
C MET A 281 3.70 10.99 13.14
N PRO A 282 4.41 10.00 12.57
CA PRO A 282 4.45 8.65 13.11
C PRO A 282 5.17 8.62 14.46
N LYS A 283 4.73 7.71 15.35
CA LYS A 283 5.36 7.43 16.65
C LYS A 283 5.76 5.95 16.69
N GLY A 284 6.94 5.66 17.21
CA GLY A 284 7.41 4.27 17.26
C GLY A 284 8.83 4.14 17.77
N LEU A 285 9.50 3.06 17.36
CA LEU A 285 10.87 2.75 17.73
C LEU A 285 11.82 3.08 16.58
N PHE A 286 12.98 3.63 16.96
CA PHE A 286 14.01 4.06 16.02
C PHE A 286 15.20 3.11 16.06
N PHE A 287 15.87 2.98 14.92
CA PHE A 287 17.15 2.28 14.84
C PHE A 287 18.21 3.06 15.64
N THR A 288 19.25 2.35 16.08
CA THR A 288 20.33 2.95 16.87
C THR A 288 20.91 4.19 16.17
N GLY A 289 20.95 5.31 16.87
CA GLY A 289 21.49 6.59 16.39
C GLY A 289 20.46 7.53 15.78
N TYR A 290 19.16 7.16 15.75
CA TYR A 290 18.07 8.00 15.29
C TYR A 290 17.03 8.24 16.38
N SER A 291 16.26 9.29 16.21
CA SER A 291 15.21 9.73 17.12
C SER A 291 13.99 10.27 16.39
N GLN A 292 12.96 10.65 17.14
CA GLN A 292 11.77 11.31 16.59
C GLN A 292 12.09 12.60 15.82
N GLU A 293 13.17 13.29 16.19
CA GLU A 293 13.60 14.54 15.52
C GLU A 293 14.12 14.31 14.10
N ASP A 294 14.55 13.09 13.79
CA ASP A 294 15.06 12.69 12.48
C ASP A 294 13.96 12.20 11.54
N ALA A 295 12.75 11.96 12.08
CA ALA A 295 11.65 11.37 11.34
C ALA A 295 11.05 12.35 10.32
N ASN A 296 10.69 11.81 9.15
CA ASN A 296 9.79 12.46 8.22
C ASN A 296 8.33 12.28 8.65
N LEU A 297 7.46 13.20 8.26
CA LEU A 297 6.02 13.01 8.31
C LEU A 297 5.62 11.76 7.52
N ASP A 298 4.52 11.11 7.90
CA ASP A 298 4.13 9.83 7.32
C ASP A 298 3.82 9.93 5.82
N MET A 299 4.19 8.90 5.06
CA MET A 299 3.99 8.85 3.61
C MET A 299 3.81 7.42 3.12
N GLY A 300 3.08 7.24 2.01
CA GLY A 300 2.90 5.96 1.31
C GLY A 300 1.46 5.57 1.06
N ASP A 301 1.23 4.71 0.08
CA ASP A 301 -0.07 4.09 -0.19
C ASP A 301 -0.27 2.78 0.58
N SER A 302 0.70 2.37 1.39
CA SER A 302 0.61 1.13 2.17
C SER A 302 -0.60 1.09 3.12
N THR A 303 -1.17 2.25 3.47
CA THR A 303 -2.48 2.34 4.15
C THR A 303 -3.65 1.68 3.42
N ILE A 304 -3.47 1.26 2.17
CA ILE A 304 -4.47 0.44 1.48
C ILE A 304 -4.71 -0.89 2.20
N VAL A 305 -3.73 -1.42 2.95
CA VAL A 305 -3.93 -2.62 3.75
C VAL A 305 -4.84 -2.35 4.95
N GLU A 306 -4.71 -1.21 5.62
CA GLU A 306 -5.66 -0.77 6.65
C GLU A 306 -7.03 -0.42 6.07
N THR A 307 -7.08 0.19 4.89
CA THR A 307 -8.35 0.45 4.18
C THR A 307 -9.11 -0.85 3.94
N PHE A 308 -8.42 -1.92 3.60
CA PHE A 308 -8.99 -3.25 3.41
C PHE A 308 -9.42 -3.90 4.74
N GLY A 309 -8.78 -3.58 5.87
CA GLY A 309 -9.10 -4.07 7.21
C GLY A 309 -8.05 -4.96 7.88
N ILE A 310 -6.82 -4.98 7.36
CA ILE A 310 -5.63 -5.63 7.94
C ILE A 310 -4.61 -4.57 8.37
N GLY A 311 -3.36 -4.90 8.62
CA GLY A 311 -2.40 -3.94 9.15
C GLY A 311 -2.76 -3.46 10.55
N GLY A 312 -2.69 -2.16 10.79
CA GLY A 312 -3.05 -1.55 12.07
C GLY A 312 -4.49 -1.79 12.52
N MET A 313 -5.41 -2.09 11.59
CA MET A 313 -6.80 -2.47 11.89
C MET A 313 -6.91 -3.87 12.51
N ALA A 314 -5.92 -4.74 12.29
CA ALA A 314 -5.92 -6.13 12.73
C ALA A 314 -4.68 -6.46 13.61
N MET A 315 -4.30 -5.57 14.53
CA MET A 315 -3.11 -5.73 15.39
C MET A 315 -3.11 -7.04 16.17
N ILE A 316 -4.28 -7.55 16.54
CA ILE A 316 -4.43 -8.81 17.26
C ILE A 316 -4.01 -10.03 16.42
N ALA A 317 -3.97 -9.94 15.10
CA ALA A 317 -3.42 -11.00 14.24
C ALA A 317 -1.91 -11.19 14.48
N ALA A 318 -1.20 -10.10 14.83
CA ALA A 318 0.25 -10.11 15.05
C ALA A 318 0.63 -9.38 16.35
N PRO A 319 0.28 -9.90 17.56
CA PRO A 319 0.53 -9.20 18.82
C PRO A 319 2.01 -8.84 19.04
N GLY A 320 2.94 -9.58 18.43
CA GLY A 320 4.37 -9.29 18.47
C GLY A 320 4.75 -7.96 17.83
N VAL A 321 3.96 -7.45 16.88
CA VAL A 321 4.18 -6.16 16.22
C VAL A 321 4.05 -4.99 17.19
N THR A 322 3.20 -5.09 18.23
CA THR A 322 3.00 -4.02 19.21
C THR A 322 4.31 -3.58 19.85
N ARG A 323 5.26 -4.49 20.06
CA ARG A 323 6.58 -4.17 20.61
C ARG A 323 7.43 -3.31 19.68
N PHE A 324 7.27 -3.47 18.37
CA PHE A 324 7.98 -2.67 17.35
C PHE A 324 7.37 -1.28 17.19
N VAL A 325 6.12 -1.10 17.59
CA VAL A 325 5.42 0.19 17.48
C VAL A 325 5.26 0.90 18.84
N GLY A 326 5.91 0.38 19.90
CA GLY A 326 5.94 1.03 21.20
C GLY A 326 4.71 0.78 22.09
N ALA A 327 3.89 -0.23 21.77
CA ALA A 327 2.77 -0.69 22.59
C ALA A 327 3.10 -2.03 23.29
N ASP A 328 2.38 -2.38 24.33
CA ASP A 328 2.79 -3.45 25.25
C ASP A 328 1.98 -4.75 25.08
N GLY A 329 2.41 -5.59 24.14
CA GLY A 329 2.04 -6.99 24.07
C GLY A 329 0.61 -7.29 23.60
N PHE A 330 0.09 -8.47 24.03
CA PHE A 330 -1.18 -9.01 23.56
C PHE A 330 -2.40 -8.15 23.93
N ASN A 331 -2.44 -7.63 25.15
CA ASN A 331 -3.59 -6.82 25.63
C ASN A 331 -3.70 -5.54 24.83
N ALA A 332 -2.59 -4.85 24.55
CA ALA A 332 -2.59 -3.65 23.71
C ALA A 332 -3.04 -3.96 22.27
N ALA A 333 -2.64 -5.12 21.71
CA ALA A 333 -3.11 -5.54 20.39
C ALA A 333 -4.62 -5.81 20.37
N MET A 334 -5.16 -6.39 21.45
CA MET A 334 -6.59 -6.64 21.61
C MET A 334 -7.36 -5.31 21.71
N GLU A 335 -6.96 -4.42 22.62
CA GLU A 335 -7.57 -3.11 22.80
C GLU A 335 -7.60 -2.29 21.51
N ILE A 336 -6.49 -2.27 20.76
CA ILE A 336 -6.42 -1.60 19.46
C ILE A 336 -7.42 -2.20 18.46
N SER A 337 -7.49 -3.54 18.38
CA SER A 337 -8.38 -4.20 17.42
C SER A 337 -9.86 -4.02 17.76
N GLU A 338 -10.21 -4.02 19.06
CA GLU A 338 -11.55 -3.72 19.55
C GLU A 338 -11.94 -2.25 19.28
N GLU A 339 -11.01 -1.31 19.46
CA GLU A 339 -11.21 0.09 19.09
C GLU A 339 -11.46 0.25 17.57
N MET A 340 -10.72 -0.47 16.73
CA MET A 340 -10.92 -0.44 15.27
C MET A 340 -12.24 -1.13 14.86
N GLU A 341 -12.75 -2.09 15.62
CA GLU A 341 -14.07 -2.70 15.41
C GLU A 341 -15.20 -1.67 15.51
N GLU A 342 -15.08 -0.67 16.40
CA GLU A 342 -16.09 0.38 16.57
C GLU A 342 -16.32 1.22 15.30
N ILE A 343 -15.30 1.42 14.48
CA ILE A 343 -15.38 2.20 13.24
C ILE A 343 -15.61 1.35 11.99
N SER A 344 -15.70 0.03 12.14
CA SER A 344 -15.87 -0.92 11.04
C SER A 344 -17.33 -1.38 10.92
N VAL A 345 -17.75 -1.81 9.72
CA VAL A 345 -19.10 -2.33 9.48
C VAL A 345 -19.24 -3.79 9.91
N GLY A 346 -18.17 -4.57 9.79
CA GLY A 346 -18.21 -5.99 10.14
C GLY A 346 -16.88 -6.71 10.00
N HIS A 347 -16.96 -8.02 9.84
CA HIS A 347 -15.82 -8.92 9.73
C HIS A 347 -15.80 -9.67 8.42
N ASN A 348 -14.62 -9.89 7.85
CA ASN A 348 -14.41 -10.72 6.67
C ASN A 348 -14.22 -12.19 7.11
N PRO A 349 -15.18 -13.07 6.89
CA PRO A 349 -15.12 -14.46 7.35
C PRO A 349 -14.02 -15.29 6.69
N ASN A 350 -13.48 -14.80 5.55
CA ASN A 350 -12.40 -15.49 4.82
C ASN A 350 -11.02 -15.27 5.47
N LEU A 351 -10.91 -14.33 6.41
CA LEU A 351 -9.66 -13.94 7.08
C LEU A 351 -9.77 -14.12 8.59
N ALA A 352 -9.97 -15.35 9.04
CA ALA A 352 -10.11 -15.69 10.44
C ALA A 352 -8.80 -15.47 11.22
N ILE A 353 -8.88 -14.78 12.35
CA ILE A 353 -7.76 -14.44 13.25
C ILE A 353 -7.81 -15.34 14.48
N PRO A 354 -6.93 -16.36 14.60
CA PRO A 354 -6.98 -17.30 15.74
C PRO A 354 -6.83 -16.63 17.10
N THR A 355 -6.00 -15.60 17.20
CA THR A 355 -5.78 -14.83 18.42
C THR A 355 -6.99 -13.98 18.83
N TRP A 356 -7.99 -13.85 17.97
CA TRP A 356 -9.26 -13.17 18.22
C TRP A 356 -10.46 -14.12 18.19
N ASP A 357 -10.27 -15.30 18.76
CA ASP A 357 -11.29 -16.36 18.78
C ASP A 357 -11.88 -16.66 17.39
N PHE A 358 -11.02 -16.65 16.36
CA PHE A 358 -11.39 -16.87 14.97
C PHE A 358 -12.38 -15.86 14.39
N LYS A 359 -12.58 -14.70 15.02
CA LYS A 359 -13.25 -13.58 14.33
C LYS A 359 -12.50 -13.27 13.02
N GLY A 360 -13.24 -12.85 12.01
CA GLY A 360 -12.65 -12.37 10.76
C GLY A 360 -11.91 -11.05 10.93
N ALA A 361 -10.97 -10.73 10.04
CA ALA A 361 -10.41 -9.39 9.96
C ALA A 361 -11.53 -8.35 9.73
N LEU A 362 -11.31 -7.12 10.19
CA LEU A 362 -12.30 -6.05 10.05
C LEU A 362 -12.55 -5.70 8.57
N VAL A 363 -13.73 -5.20 8.27
CA VAL A 363 -14.09 -4.77 6.92
C VAL A 363 -15.01 -3.57 6.94
N GLY A 364 -14.76 -2.63 6.02
CA GLY A 364 -15.63 -1.47 5.80
C GLY A 364 -15.48 -0.39 6.88
N ILE A 365 -14.41 0.41 6.83
CA ILE A 365 -14.29 1.62 7.66
C ILE A 365 -15.40 2.60 7.25
N ASP A 366 -16.32 2.89 8.16
CA ASP A 366 -17.48 3.77 7.92
C ASP A 366 -17.15 5.19 8.39
N VAL A 367 -17.17 6.14 7.46
CA VAL A 367 -16.94 7.57 7.76
C VAL A 367 -17.88 8.10 8.84
N ARG A 368 -19.14 7.65 8.88
CA ARG A 368 -20.12 8.06 9.89
C ARG A 368 -19.68 7.65 11.29
N LYS A 369 -19.24 6.39 11.44
CA LYS A 369 -18.77 5.86 12.71
C LYS A 369 -17.48 6.55 13.18
N VAL A 370 -16.54 6.84 12.25
CA VAL A 370 -15.32 7.59 12.58
C VAL A 370 -15.68 8.97 13.12
N VAL A 371 -16.62 9.67 12.49
CA VAL A 371 -17.03 11.02 12.92
C VAL A 371 -17.82 10.98 14.23
N GLU A 372 -18.69 10.00 14.40
CA GLU A 372 -19.51 9.81 15.61
C GLU A 372 -18.68 9.48 16.85
N THR A 373 -17.74 8.55 16.73
CA THR A 373 -16.92 8.07 17.84
C THR A 373 -15.69 8.94 18.12
N GLY A 374 -15.23 9.69 17.11
CA GLY A 374 -13.93 10.37 17.14
C GLY A 374 -12.72 9.44 17.03
N ILE A 375 -12.95 8.13 16.88
CA ILE A 375 -11.90 7.13 16.68
C ILE A 375 -11.48 7.16 15.21
N THR A 376 -10.16 7.25 14.96
CA THR A 376 -9.62 7.23 13.59
C THR A 376 -8.80 5.97 13.36
N PRO A 377 -8.72 5.45 12.12
CA PRO A 377 -7.92 4.28 11.80
C PRO A 377 -6.48 4.38 12.32
N LEU A 378 -6.00 3.32 12.97
CA LEU A 378 -4.60 3.16 13.32
C LEU A 378 -3.88 2.53 12.13
N ILE A 379 -2.73 3.08 11.78
CA ILE A 379 -1.92 2.70 10.62
C ILE A 379 -0.56 2.26 11.11
N ASN A 380 -0.12 1.08 10.73
CA ASN A 380 1.27 0.66 10.88
C ASN A 380 2.11 1.30 9.78
N THR A 381 3.33 1.72 10.08
CA THR A 381 4.18 2.41 9.10
C THR A 381 5.67 2.22 9.38
N GLY A 382 6.47 2.19 8.32
CA GLY A 382 7.89 2.45 8.41
C GLY A 382 8.16 3.94 8.63
N ILE A 383 9.27 4.28 9.25
CA ILE A 383 9.65 5.70 9.46
C ILE A 383 10.86 6.01 8.58
N ALA A 384 10.68 6.93 7.64
CA ALA A 384 11.75 7.46 6.81
C ALA A 384 12.49 8.59 7.53
N HIS A 385 13.77 8.73 7.27
CA HIS A 385 14.53 9.91 7.68
C HIS A 385 14.03 11.15 6.92
N LYS A 386 13.96 12.30 7.59
CA LYS A 386 13.52 13.57 6.99
C LYS A 386 14.42 14.09 5.87
N LYS A 387 15.69 13.62 5.79
CA LYS A 387 16.64 13.99 4.73
C LYS A 387 16.72 12.90 3.67
N ALA A 388 16.77 13.31 2.41
CA ALA A 388 17.02 12.44 1.27
C ALA A 388 18.35 11.68 1.42
N GLY A 389 18.42 10.48 0.84
CA GLY A 389 19.65 9.67 0.79
C GLY A 389 19.95 8.82 2.02
N VAL A 390 19.21 8.97 3.11
CA VAL A 390 19.42 8.20 4.36
C VAL A 390 18.69 6.87 4.35
N GLY A 391 17.39 6.88 4.11
CA GLY A 391 16.55 5.67 4.08
C GLY A 391 15.64 5.51 5.31
N GLN A 392 15.30 4.25 5.64
CA GLN A 392 14.47 3.91 6.80
C GLN A 392 15.25 4.07 8.10
N ILE A 393 14.61 4.65 9.12
CA ILE A 393 15.21 4.88 10.44
C ILE A 393 14.41 4.26 11.60
N GLY A 394 13.25 3.67 11.32
CA GLY A 394 12.43 3.06 12.36
C GLY A 394 11.13 2.49 11.81
N ALA A 395 10.29 2.07 12.74
CA ALA A 395 8.92 1.62 12.49
C ALA A 395 8.00 2.07 13.63
N GLY A 396 6.74 2.30 13.31
CA GLY A 396 5.78 2.81 14.28
C GLY A 396 4.34 2.74 13.79
N THR A 397 3.52 3.54 14.46
CA THR A 397 2.12 3.74 14.10
C THR A 397 1.81 5.21 13.93
N VAL A 398 0.72 5.48 13.20
CA VAL A 398 0.14 6.82 13.07
C VAL A 398 -1.38 6.71 13.02
N ARG A 399 -2.09 7.68 13.59
CA ARG A 399 -3.54 7.81 13.41
C ARG A 399 -3.86 8.61 12.16
N ALA A 400 -4.86 8.17 11.40
CA ALA A 400 -5.40 8.97 10.32
C ALA A 400 -5.95 10.31 10.85
N PRO A 401 -5.77 11.45 10.15
CA PRO A 401 -6.33 12.72 10.57
C PRO A 401 -7.87 12.72 10.51
N TYR A 402 -8.51 13.10 11.61
CA TYR A 402 -9.97 13.16 11.73
C TYR A 402 -10.63 14.05 10.67
N ASP A 403 -10.01 15.17 10.32
CA ASP A 403 -10.57 16.16 9.40
C ASP A 403 -10.86 15.60 8.00
N CYS A 404 -10.14 14.54 7.56
CA CYS A 404 -10.46 13.89 6.29
C CYS A 404 -11.84 13.26 6.30
N PHE A 405 -12.19 12.61 7.41
CA PHE A 405 -13.48 11.92 7.59
C PHE A 405 -14.61 12.91 7.78
N ALA A 406 -14.40 13.98 8.55
CA ALA A 406 -15.39 15.05 8.73
C ALA A 406 -15.75 15.71 7.39
N LYS A 407 -14.73 16.11 6.59
CA LYS A 407 -14.96 16.67 5.25
C LYS A 407 -15.63 15.70 4.30
N ALA A 408 -15.30 14.41 4.36
CA ALA A 408 -15.96 13.40 3.53
C ALA A 408 -17.44 13.23 3.92
N LEU A 409 -17.76 13.27 5.22
CA LEU A 409 -19.13 13.22 5.69
C LEU A 409 -19.93 14.46 5.24
N GLU A 410 -19.33 15.66 5.29
CA GLU A 410 -19.92 16.89 4.73
C GLU A 410 -20.23 16.71 3.23
N GLY A 411 -19.29 16.21 2.44
CA GLY A 411 -19.49 15.95 1.02
C GLY A 411 -20.59 14.92 0.74
N LEU A 412 -20.75 13.89 1.60
CA LEU A 412 -21.88 12.95 1.51
C LEU A 412 -23.23 13.64 1.80
N VAL A 413 -23.27 14.51 2.81
CA VAL A 413 -24.49 15.27 3.13
C VAL A 413 -24.89 16.17 1.97
N GLU A 414 -23.94 16.89 1.36
CA GLU A 414 -24.20 17.74 0.19
C GLU A 414 -24.74 16.92 -1.00
N LYS A 415 -24.10 15.77 -1.32
CA LYS A 415 -24.57 14.88 -2.38
C LYS A 415 -26.00 14.41 -2.16
N TYR A 416 -26.29 13.85 -1.00
CA TYR A 416 -27.61 13.28 -0.72
C TYR A 416 -28.69 14.33 -0.43
N ALA A 417 -28.33 15.60 -0.14
CA ALA A 417 -29.27 16.71 -0.09
C ALA A 417 -29.69 17.13 -1.51
N SER A 418 -28.73 17.23 -2.44
CA SER A 418 -29.01 17.60 -3.84
C SER A 418 -29.85 16.56 -4.59
N ASP A 419 -29.68 15.27 -4.26
CA ASP A 419 -30.45 14.16 -4.87
C ASP A 419 -31.93 14.14 -4.41
N LYS A 420 -32.30 14.90 -3.37
CA LYS A 420 -33.69 15.03 -2.92
C LYS A 420 -34.48 16.12 -3.64
N ASP A 421 -33.76 17.11 -4.18
CA ASP A 421 -34.37 18.27 -4.86
C ASP A 421 -34.55 18.01 -6.37
N ASN A 422 -34.11 16.85 -6.89
CA ASN A 422 -34.31 16.35 -8.25
C ASN A 422 -35.28 15.16 -8.27
#